data_365c94675230c233c3d344a28a662aa1
#
_entry.id   365c94675230c233c3d344a28a662aa1
#
_cell.length_a   1.000
_cell.length_b   1.000
_cell.length_c   1.000
_cell.angle_alpha   90.00
_cell.angle_beta   90.00
_cell.angle_gamma   90.00
#
_symmetry.space_group_name_H-M   'P 1'
#
loop_
_entity.id
_entity.type
_entity.pdbx_description
1 polymer ?
#
loop_
_entity_poly.entity_id
_entity_poly.type
_entity_poly.pdbx_seq_one_letter_code
_entity_poly.pdbx_strand_id
1 'polypeptide(L)'
;MRDQILMYFEKAAKSYSIAEFDCHFRKIKRKEHVAQYLEEVGLHNWSRAHMDGRRYNVMTTNIAESINSVLRFARMMPVVHLIGEIINLLVKWFTERHELALNCTTTLCPNFGEKKLRNRLEDAARMNVVKVNNAQFNVLDGYMDGLVLVDLTNNSCSCRKFQLEQLPCKHVVAVCRFLKVNVYSKASRYYTRKTWMDAYSDSIYPIQPHGMWDIPEDV
;
A
#
# COMPACT_ATOMS: atom_id res chain seq x y z
N MET A 1 21.63 -19.44 -9.44
CA MET A 1 22.38 -18.38 -8.75
C MET A 1 21.70 -17.02 -8.87
N ARG A 2 21.31 -16.55 -10.09
CA ARG A 2 20.58 -15.29 -10.33
C ARG A 2 19.27 -15.24 -9.53
N ASP A 3 18.48 -16.30 -9.54
CA ASP A 3 17.18 -16.40 -8.88
C ASP A 3 17.27 -16.30 -7.34
N GLN A 4 18.37 -16.80 -6.76
CA GLN A 4 18.59 -16.68 -5.32
C GLN A 4 18.86 -15.24 -4.88
N ILE A 5 19.64 -14.48 -5.66
CA ILE A 5 19.91 -13.06 -5.36
C ILE A 5 18.62 -12.26 -5.48
N LEU A 6 17.83 -12.49 -6.54
CA LEU A 6 16.55 -11.84 -6.73
C LEU A 6 15.60 -12.11 -5.55
N MET A 7 15.52 -13.35 -5.09
CA MET A 7 14.73 -13.73 -3.92
C MET A 7 15.17 -12.98 -2.65
N TYR A 8 16.49 -12.85 -2.40
CA TYR A 8 16.98 -12.11 -1.24
C TYR A 8 16.76 -10.61 -1.38
N PHE A 9 16.90 -10.07 -2.59
CA PHE A 9 16.59 -8.68 -2.89
C PHE A 9 15.10 -8.37 -2.60
N GLU A 10 14.18 -9.19 -3.09
CA GLU A 10 12.76 -9.01 -2.81
C GLU A 10 12.44 -9.08 -1.31
N LYS A 11 13.06 -10.02 -0.59
CA LYS A 11 12.89 -10.13 0.86
C LYS A 11 13.44 -8.91 1.59
N ALA A 12 14.65 -8.46 1.23
CA ALA A 12 15.25 -7.25 1.79
C ALA A 12 14.38 -6.02 1.50
N ALA A 13 13.95 -5.83 0.24
CA ALA A 13 13.10 -4.71 -0.15
C ALA A 13 11.78 -4.67 0.64
N LYS A 14 11.18 -5.83 0.91
CA LYS A 14 9.89 -5.98 1.61
C LYS A 14 10.00 -6.00 3.14
N SER A 15 11.22 -6.05 3.70
CA SER A 15 11.46 -6.08 5.15
C SER A 15 10.94 -4.81 5.83
N TYR A 16 10.31 -4.95 6.99
CA TYR A 16 9.79 -3.82 7.76
C TYR A 16 10.80 -3.26 8.76
N SER A 17 11.67 -4.11 9.30
CA SER A 17 12.71 -3.72 10.26
C SER A 17 14.11 -3.75 9.62
N ILE A 18 15.01 -2.92 10.15
CA ILE A 18 16.42 -2.92 9.72
C ILE A 18 17.07 -4.27 9.99
N ALA A 19 16.78 -4.90 11.11
CA ALA A 19 17.35 -6.22 11.46
C ALA A 19 16.93 -7.30 10.45
N GLU A 20 15.66 -7.32 10.02
CA GLU A 20 15.16 -8.22 8.98
C GLU A 20 15.82 -7.93 7.63
N PHE A 21 15.92 -6.65 7.27
CA PHE A 21 16.63 -6.20 6.07
C PHE A 21 18.08 -6.69 6.06
N ASP A 22 18.84 -6.44 7.11
CA ASP A 22 20.25 -6.81 7.22
C ASP A 22 20.46 -8.33 7.12
N CYS A 23 19.53 -9.10 7.67
CA CYS A 23 19.54 -10.56 7.55
C CYS A 23 19.52 -11.01 6.09
N HIS A 24 18.67 -10.39 5.27
CA HIS A 24 18.56 -10.70 3.85
C HIS A 24 19.67 -10.05 3.02
N PHE A 25 20.02 -8.81 3.31
CA PHE A 25 21.02 -8.05 2.58
C PHE A 25 22.45 -8.64 2.74
N ARG A 26 22.76 -9.20 3.91
CA ARG A 26 24.01 -9.99 4.10
C ARG A 26 24.18 -11.13 3.10
N LYS A 27 23.08 -11.73 2.63
CA LYS A 27 23.14 -12.75 1.59
C LYS A 27 23.48 -12.19 0.21
N ILE A 28 23.03 -10.94 -0.06
CA ILE A 28 23.36 -10.20 -1.30
C ILE A 28 24.81 -9.72 -1.25
N LYS A 29 25.33 -9.31 -0.09
CA LYS A 29 26.74 -8.87 0.11
C LYS A 29 27.79 -9.92 -0.28
N ARG A 30 27.41 -11.19 -0.39
CA ARG A 30 28.28 -12.22 -0.97
C ARG A 30 28.62 -11.96 -2.46
N LYS A 31 27.90 -11.06 -3.11
CA LYS A 31 28.16 -10.54 -4.46
C LYS A 31 28.40 -9.04 -4.35
N GLU A 32 29.65 -8.70 -4.09
CA GLU A 32 30.09 -7.33 -3.75
C GLU A 32 29.59 -6.28 -4.74
N HIS A 33 29.78 -6.49 -6.04
CA HIS A 33 29.33 -5.56 -7.08
C HIS A 33 27.82 -5.32 -7.09
N VAL A 34 26.99 -6.33 -6.73
CA VAL A 34 25.54 -6.16 -6.66
C VAL A 34 25.16 -5.37 -5.41
N ALA A 35 25.80 -5.66 -4.28
CA ALA A 35 25.55 -4.96 -3.04
C ALA A 35 25.96 -3.48 -3.14
N GLN A 36 27.14 -3.21 -3.70
CA GLN A 36 27.62 -1.85 -3.94
C GLN A 36 26.64 -1.06 -4.83
N TYR A 37 26.22 -1.62 -5.96
CA TYR A 37 25.22 -0.99 -6.83
C TYR A 37 23.92 -0.65 -6.09
N LEU A 38 23.40 -1.56 -5.25
CA LEU A 38 22.17 -1.35 -4.49
C LEU A 38 22.35 -0.29 -3.39
N GLU A 39 23.53 -0.17 -2.80
CA GLU A 39 23.89 0.88 -1.84
C GLU A 39 24.02 2.25 -2.53
N GLU A 40 24.62 2.30 -3.72
CA GLU A 40 24.75 3.51 -4.56
C GLU A 40 23.40 4.05 -5.03
N VAL A 41 22.46 3.18 -5.39
CA VAL A 41 21.06 3.56 -5.70
C VAL A 41 20.39 4.23 -4.50
N GLY A 42 20.88 3.99 -3.28
CA GLY A 42 20.32 4.50 -2.04
C GLY A 42 19.24 3.59 -1.46
N LEU A 43 19.48 3.05 -0.28
CA LEU A 43 18.62 2.08 0.38
C LEU A 43 17.17 2.59 0.59
N HIS A 44 17.01 3.90 0.81
CA HIS A 44 15.71 4.55 1.00
C HIS A 44 14.82 4.51 -0.26
N ASN A 45 15.40 4.38 -1.45
CA ASN A 45 14.65 4.36 -2.71
C ASN A 45 13.93 3.03 -2.94
N TRP A 46 14.50 1.91 -2.47
CA TRP A 46 13.98 0.59 -2.77
C TRP A 46 13.67 -0.28 -1.55
N SER A 47 14.21 0.03 -0.36
CA SER A 47 13.98 -0.74 0.86
C SER A 47 12.95 -0.09 1.76
N ARG A 48 11.94 -0.87 2.16
CA ARG A 48 10.90 -0.44 3.09
C ARG A 48 11.44 -0.12 4.48
N ALA A 49 12.46 -0.86 4.93
CA ALA A 49 13.07 -0.68 6.25
C ALA A 49 13.79 0.67 6.40
N HIS A 50 14.35 1.23 5.32
CA HIS A 50 15.10 2.48 5.31
C HIS A 50 14.26 3.69 4.87
N MET A 51 12.98 3.46 4.63
CA MET A 51 12.13 4.53 4.15
C MET A 51 11.57 5.35 5.29
N ASP A 52 11.63 6.66 5.11
CA ASP A 52 10.92 7.63 5.93
C ASP A 52 9.59 7.97 5.25
N GLY A 53 8.47 7.67 5.91
CA GLY A 53 7.16 8.05 5.40
C GLY A 53 6.16 6.92 5.21
N ARG A 54 5.02 7.28 4.65
CA ARG A 54 3.84 6.44 4.51
C ARG A 54 3.78 5.89 3.09
N ARG A 55 3.82 4.58 2.90
CA ARG A 55 3.73 3.94 1.58
C ARG A 55 2.42 3.25 1.28
N TYR A 56 1.54 3.11 2.25
CA TYR A 56 0.27 2.39 2.07
C TYR A 56 0.45 1.02 1.39
N ASN A 57 1.60 0.37 1.64
CA ASN A 57 2.01 -0.90 1.04
C ASN A 57 2.26 -0.86 -0.50
N VAL A 58 2.45 0.30 -1.09
CA VAL A 58 2.86 0.43 -2.50
C VAL A 58 4.39 0.36 -2.57
N MET A 59 4.94 -0.70 -3.18
CA MET A 59 6.38 -0.96 -3.25
C MET A 59 6.94 -1.02 -4.66
N THR A 60 6.07 -1.01 -5.68
CA THR A 60 6.48 -1.26 -7.07
C THR A 60 5.88 -0.24 -8.01
N THR A 61 6.48 -0.12 -9.18
CA THR A 61 5.98 0.66 -10.33
C THR A 61 4.85 -0.06 -11.08
N ASN A 62 4.34 -1.18 -10.56
CA ASN A 62 3.31 -2.00 -11.21
C ASN A 62 2.09 -1.21 -11.67
N ILE A 63 1.76 -0.09 -10.98
CA ILE A 63 0.66 0.79 -11.40
C ILE A 63 0.98 1.44 -12.75
N ALA A 64 2.20 2.00 -12.89
CA ALA A 64 2.64 2.61 -14.14
C ALA A 64 2.79 1.58 -15.26
N GLU A 65 3.32 0.40 -14.96
CA GLU A 65 3.44 -0.71 -15.90
C GLU A 65 2.06 -1.20 -16.36
N SER A 66 1.08 -1.30 -15.46
CA SER A 66 -0.29 -1.65 -15.80
C SER A 66 -0.92 -0.61 -16.72
N ILE A 67 -0.76 0.69 -16.45
CA ILE A 67 -1.26 1.77 -17.30
C ILE A 67 -0.57 1.70 -18.67
N ASN A 68 0.76 1.54 -18.70
CA ASN A 68 1.52 1.40 -19.95
C ASN A 68 1.04 0.20 -20.78
N SER A 69 0.73 -0.93 -20.15
CA SER A 69 0.20 -2.12 -20.81
C SER A 69 -1.17 -1.87 -21.43
N VAL A 70 -2.07 -1.22 -20.68
CA VAL A 70 -3.43 -0.90 -21.16
C VAL A 70 -3.38 0.06 -22.34
N LEU A 71 -2.50 1.07 -22.31
CA LEU A 71 -2.36 2.08 -23.36
C LEU A 71 -1.45 1.65 -24.51
N ARG A 72 -0.95 0.41 -24.52
CA ARG A 72 0.05 -0.06 -25.49
C ARG A 72 -0.38 0.16 -26.95
N PHE A 73 -1.61 -0.19 -27.29
CA PHE A 73 -2.12 -0.03 -28.65
C PHE A 73 -2.49 1.42 -28.96
N ALA A 74 -3.11 2.12 -28.01
CA ALA A 74 -3.49 3.53 -28.17
C ALA A 74 -2.27 4.43 -28.46
N ARG A 75 -1.12 4.13 -27.87
CA ARG A 75 0.15 4.85 -28.08
C ARG A 75 0.71 4.71 -29.50
N MET A 76 0.25 3.78 -30.30
CA MET A 76 0.62 3.60 -31.71
C MET A 76 -0.29 4.39 -32.64
N MET A 77 -1.36 5.00 -32.13
CA MET A 77 -2.32 5.79 -32.90
C MET A 77 -1.95 7.28 -32.92
N PRO A 78 -2.54 8.07 -33.83
CA PRO A 78 -2.43 9.53 -33.81
C PRO A 78 -2.85 10.09 -32.45
N VAL A 79 -2.25 11.23 -32.06
CA VAL A 79 -2.40 11.81 -30.71
C VAL A 79 -3.86 12.03 -30.30
N VAL A 80 -4.72 12.44 -31.23
CA VAL A 80 -6.16 12.65 -30.99
C VAL A 80 -6.84 11.36 -30.57
N HIS A 81 -6.54 10.26 -31.24
CA HIS A 81 -7.07 8.93 -30.88
C HIS A 81 -6.52 8.45 -29.54
N LEU A 82 -5.24 8.67 -29.28
CA LEU A 82 -4.64 8.36 -27.98
C LEU A 82 -5.37 9.07 -26.83
N ILE A 83 -5.64 10.38 -26.99
CA ILE A 83 -6.38 11.16 -25.99
C ILE A 83 -7.79 10.59 -25.80
N GLY A 84 -8.48 10.28 -26.92
CA GLY A 84 -9.80 9.64 -26.87
C GLY A 84 -9.82 8.34 -26.09
N GLU A 85 -8.85 7.45 -26.33
CA GLU A 85 -8.73 6.19 -25.62
C GLU A 85 -8.41 6.38 -24.13
N ILE A 86 -7.57 7.36 -23.78
CA ILE A 86 -7.31 7.70 -22.37
C ILE A 86 -8.59 8.16 -21.67
N ILE A 87 -9.37 9.05 -22.30
CA ILE A 87 -10.62 9.55 -21.71
C ILE A 87 -11.64 8.43 -21.57
N ASN A 88 -11.84 7.58 -22.59
CA ASN A 88 -12.71 6.43 -22.54
C ASN A 88 -12.33 5.48 -21.39
N LEU A 89 -11.04 5.24 -21.21
CA LEU A 89 -10.52 4.42 -20.12
C LEU A 89 -10.82 5.05 -18.75
N LEU A 90 -10.65 6.36 -18.61
CA LEU A 90 -10.96 7.10 -17.38
C LEU A 90 -12.47 7.05 -17.09
N VAL A 91 -13.34 7.29 -18.08
CA VAL A 91 -14.80 7.17 -17.93
C VAL A 91 -15.15 5.80 -17.39
N LYS A 92 -14.63 4.74 -18.04
CA LYS A 92 -14.86 3.35 -17.61
C LYS A 92 -14.40 3.11 -16.17
N TRP A 93 -13.17 3.51 -15.81
CA TRP A 93 -12.64 3.28 -14.49
C TRP A 93 -13.37 4.06 -13.40
N PHE A 94 -13.78 5.29 -13.66
CA PHE A 94 -14.51 6.09 -12.70
C PHE A 94 -15.89 5.49 -12.44
N THR A 95 -16.63 5.12 -13.50
CA THR A 95 -17.95 4.50 -13.38
C THR A 95 -17.86 3.17 -12.63
N GLU A 96 -17.02 2.23 -13.08
CA GLU A 96 -16.87 0.93 -12.45
C GLU A 96 -16.48 1.02 -10.97
N ARG A 97 -15.53 1.91 -10.63
CA ARG A 97 -15.05 2.06 -9.26
C ARG A 97 -16.05 2.77 -8.37
N HIS A 98 -16.79 3.73 -8.91
CA HIS A 98 -17.91 4.37 -8.20
C HIS A 98 -19.00 3.34 -7.85
N GLU A 99 -19.44 2.54 -8.81
CA GLU A 99 -20.43 1.48 -8.60
C GLU A 99 -19.95 0.44 -7.59
N LEU A 100 -18.70 0.01 -7.68
CA LEU A 100 -18.09 -0.89 -6.70
C LEU A 100 -18.08 -0.28 -5.29
N ALA A 101 -17.79 1.01 -5.16
CA ALA A 101 -17.81 1.71 -3.87
C ALA A 101 -19.23 1.86 -3.30
N LEU A 102 -20.22 2.13 -4.14
CA LEU A 102 -21.65 2.18 -3.76
C LEU A 102 -22.13 0.83 -3.23
N ASN A 103 -21.78 -0.25 -3.91
CA ASN A 103 -22.18 -1.62 -3.54
C ASN A 103 -21.33 -2.21 -2.39
N CYS A 104 -20.28 -1.51 -1.95
CA CYS A 104 -19.44 -1.96 -0.86
C CYS A 104 -20.17 -1.83 0.48
N THR A 105 -20.27 -2.92 1.23
CA THR A 105 -20.93 -2.96 2.55
C THR A 105 -19.96 -2.87 3.72
N THR A 106 -18.64 -2.96 3.47
CA THR A 106 -17.61 -2.93 4.50
C THR A 106 -17.15 -1.50 4.82
N THR A 107 -16.63 -1.29 6.03
CA THR A 107 -16.12 0.01 6.48
C THR A 107 -14.87 0.41 5.70
N LEU A 108 -13.99 -0.55 5.43
CA LEU A 108 -12.77 -0.36 4.63
C LEU A 108 -12.96 -0.93 3.22
N CYS A 109 -12.15 -0.46 2.29
CA CYS A 109 -12.07 -1.02 0.95
C CYS A 109 -11.77 -2.52 1.00
N PRO A 110 -12.56 -3.40 0.35
CA PRO A 110 -12.50 -4.85 0.56
C PRO A 110 -11.12 -5.45 0.32
N ASN A 111 -10.49 -5.12 -0.80
CA ASN A 111 -9.22 -5.72 -1.21
C ASN A 111 -7.99 -5.11 -0.52
N PHE A 112 -8.04 -3.83 -0.16
CA PHE A 112 -6.88 -3.09 0.35
C PHE A 112 -6.84 -2.98 1.87
N GLY A 113 -7.98 -2.90 2.52
CA GLY A 113 -8.08 -2.71 3.96
C GLY A 113 -8.73 -3.87 4.68
N GLU A 114 -9.95 -4.21 4.30
CA GLU A 114 -10.79 -5.18 5.02
C GLU A 114 -10.19 -6.58 5.07
N LYS A 115 -9.77 -7.13 3.92
CA LYS A 115 -9.14 -8.45 3.84
C LYS A 115 -7.87 -8.54 4.70
N LYS A 116 -7.02 -7.50 4.65
CA LYS A 116 -5.81 -7.46 5.47
C LYS A 116 -6.12 -7.39 6.96
N LEU A 117 -7.11 -6.56 7.32
CA LEU A 117 -7.48 -6.39 8.71
C LEU A 117 -8.09 -7.69 9.28
N ARG A 118 -8.89 -8.39 8.50
CA ARG A 118 -9.46 -9.70 8.88
C ARG A 118 -8.37 -10.73 9.18
N ASN A 119 -7.40 -10.89 8.30
CA ASN A 119 -6.27 -11.80 8.56
C ASN A 119 -5.51 -11.42 9.84
N ARG A 120 -5.33 -10.11 10.09
CA ARG A 120 -4.66 -9.62 11.30
C ARG A 120 -5.48 -9.83 12.59
N LEU A 121 -6.81 -9.86 12.48
CA LEU A 121 -7.69 -10.22 13.60
C LEU A 121 -7.51 -11.69 14.01
N GLU A 122 -7.39 -12.58 13.04
CA GLU A 122 -7.10 -13.99 13.26
C GLU A 122 -5.73 -14.19 13.92
N ASP A 123 -4.68 -13.55 13.38
CA ASP A 123 -3.33 -13.59 13.95
C ASP A 123 -3.30 -13.04 15.39
N ALA A 124 -4.01 -11.96 15.66
CA ALA A 124 -4.06 -11.30 16.96
C ALA A 124 -4.81 -12.10 18.03
N ALA A 125 -5.60 -13.09 17.65
CA ALA A 125 -6.46 -13.86 18.58
C ALA A 125 -5.67 -14.55 19.70
N ARG A 126 -4.43 -14.94 19.42
CA ARG A 126 -3.56 -15.70 20.33
C ARG A 126 -2.53 -14.84 21.06
N MET A 127 -2.55 -13.51 20.88
CA MET A 127 -1.56 -12.61 21.46
C MET A 127 -1.99 -12.16 22.85
N ASN A 128 -1.02 -12.11 23.77
CA ASN A 128 -1.19 -11.58 25.11
C ASN A 128 -0.72 -10.11 25.14
N VAL A 129 -1.50 -9.27 25.80
CA VAL A 129 -1.25 -7.83 25.90
C VAL A 129 -1.01 -7.47 27.37
N VAL A 130 0.09 -6.77 27.63
CA VAL A 130 0.44 -6.22 28.94
C VAL A 130 0.46 -4.70 28.83
N LYS A 131 -0.33 -4.03 29.67
CA LYS A 131 -0.37 -2.57 29.74
C LYS A 131 0.91 -2.05 30.38
N VAL A 132 1.62 -1.12 29.71
CA VAL A 132 2.77 -0.42 30.26
C VAL A 132 2.33 0.91 30.89
N ASN A 133 1.53 1.67 30.14
CA ASN A 133 0.89 2.91 30.64
C ASN A 133 -0.41 3.17 29.86
N ASN A 134 -0.97 4.38 29.93
CA ASN A 134 -2.27 4.66 29.30
C ASN A 134 -2.24 4.64 27.76
N ALA A 135 -1.07 4.76 27.14
CA ALA A 135 -0.90 4.81 25.68
C ALA A 135 -0.04 3.67 25.11
N GLN A 136 0.79 3.04 25.97
CA GLN A 136 1.79 2.07 25.55
C GLN A 136 1.47 0.68 26.09
N PHE A 137 1.65 -0.31 25.24
CA PHE A 137 1.32 -1.72 25.50
C PHE A 137 2.42 -2.62 24.96
N ASN A 138 2.82 -3.61 25.74
CA ASN A 138 3.66 -4.70 25.29
C ASN A 138 2.77 -5.86 24.82
N VAL A 139 3.05 -6.35 23.63
CA VAL A 139 2.35 -7.49 23.03
C VAL A 139 3.31 -8.66 22.92
N LEU A 140 2.94 -9.79 23.52
CA LEU A 140 3.64 -11.06 23.39
C LEU A 140 3.13 -11.75 22.13
N ASP A 141 3.99 -11.85 21.12
CA ASP A 141 3.74 -12.62 19.90
C ASP A 141 4.40 -13.98 20.06
N GLY A 142 3.60 -15.03 20.21
CA GLY A 142 4.10 -16.39 20.43
C GLY A 142 5.00 -16.97 19.32
N TYR A 143 5.13 -16.27 18.20
CA TYR A 143 6.01 -16.63 17.08
C TYR A 143 7.34 -15.87 17.07
N MET A 144 7.49 -14.86 17.91
CA MET A 144 8.72 -14.09 18.04
C MET A 144 9.13 -14.08 19.51
N ASP A 145 10.35 -14.46 19.81
CA ASP A 145 10.94 -14.45 21.16
C ASP A 145 11.08 -13.04 21.75
N GLY A 146 10.10 -12.16 21.53
CA GLY A 146 10.21 -10.76 21.92
C GLY A 146 8.88 -10.06 22.21
N LEU A 147 8.99 -9.11 23.14
CA LEU A 147 7.97 -8.13 23.43
C LEU A 147 7.93 -7.08 22.32
N VAL A 148 6.73 -6.88 21.75
CA VAL A 148 6.48 -5.86 20.72
C VAL A 148 5.78 -4.67 21.37
N LEU A 149 6.43 -3.53 21.38
CA LEU A 149 5.86 -2.30 21.92
C LEU A 149 4.90 -1.66 20.89
N VAL A 150 3.70 -1.36 21.37
CA VAL A 150 2.67 -0.58 20.64
C VAL A 150 2.45 0.73 21.37
N ASP A 151 2.52 1.85 20.65
CA ASP A 151 2.20 3.18 21.14
C ASP A 151 0.99 3.73 20.37
N LEU A 152 -0.14 3.88 21.04
CA LEU A 152 -1.39 4.34 20.45
C LEU A 152 -1.46 5.86 20.28
N THR A 153 -0.66 6.63 21.02
CA THR A 153 -0.57 8.09 20.87
C THR A 153 0.15 8.46 19.58
N ASN A 154 1.30 7.81 19.35
CA ASN A 154 2.10 8.05 18.16
C ASN A 154 1.69 7.21 16.95
N ASN A 155 0.62 6.39 17.08
CA ASN A 155 0.20 5.43 16.06
C ASN A 155 1.38 4.59 15.53
N SER A 156 2.19 4.08 16.45
CA SER A 156 3.40 3.33 16.11
C SER A 156 3.43 1.94 16.77
N CYS A 157 4.20 1.06 16.17
CA CYS A 157 4.48 -0.27 16.67
C CYS A 157 5.93 -0.62 16.32
N SER A 158 6.65 -1.26 17.23
CA SER A 158 8.05 -1.66 16.98
C SER A 158 8.21 -2.59 15.77
N CYS A 159 7.14 -3.30 15.35
CA CYS A 159 7.13 -4.06 14.09
C CYS A 159 7.11 -3.19 12.82
N ARG A 160 6.94 -1.88 12.92
CA ARG A 160 6.88 -0.86 11.89
C ARG A 160 5.74 -0.98 10.85
N LYS A 161 4.97 -2.07 10.84
CA LYS A 161 3.87 -2.25 9.87
C LYS A 161 2.77 -1.20 10.04
N PHE A 162 2.46 -0.81 11.28
CA PHE A 162 1.40 0.13 11.57
C PHE A 162 1.66 1.52 10.96
N GLN A 163 2.82 2.10 11.26
CA GLN A 163 3.17 3.44 10.77
C GLN A 163 3.49 3.47 9.27
N LEU A 164 4.02 2.40 8.68
CA LEU A 164 4.33 2.35 7.26
C LEU A 164 3.10 2.09 6.39
N GLU A 165 2.24 1.18 6.81
CA GLU A 165 1.03 0.85 6.05
C GLU A 165 -0.15 1.76 6.39
N GLN A 166 -0.12 2.47 7.54
CA GLN A 166 -1.23 3.26 8.06
C GLN A 166 -2.52 2.43 8.27
N LEU A 167 -2.32 1.14 8.56
CA LEU A 167 -3.36 0.16 8.86
C LEU A 167 -2.94 -0.63 10.10
N PRO A 168 -3.83 -0.85 11.10
CA PRO A 168 -3.49 -1.59 12.31
C PRO A 168 -2.78 -2.91 12.00
N CYS A 169 -1.56 -3.11 12.51
CA CYS A 169 -0.89 -4.40 12.46
C CYS A 169 -1.51 -5.38 13.47
N LYS A 170 -1.18 -6.65 13.41
CA LYS A 170 -1.70 -7.68 14.34
C LYS A 170 -1.51 -7.31 15.81
N HIS A 171 -0.42 -6.66 16.18
CA HIS A 171 -0.15 -6.19 17.54
C HIS A 171 -1.09 -5.06 17.98
N VAL A 172 -1.32 -4.08 17.11
CA VAL A 172 -2.29 -3.00 17.37
C VAL A 172 -3.71 -3.58 17.46
N VAL A 173 -4.05 -4.54 16.61
CA VAL A 173 -5.34 -5.27 16.68
C VAL A 173 -5.51 -5.97 18.02
N ALA A 174 -4.47 -6.65 18.54
CA ALA A 174 -4.50 -7.29 19.86
C ALA A 174 -4.74 -6.25 20.97
N VAL A 175 -4.07 -5.09 20.92
CA VAL A 175 -4.28 -3.99 21.88
C VAL A 175 -5.70 -3.43 21.79
N CYS A 176 -6.22 -3.18 20.57
CA CYS A 176 -7.61 -2.72 20.39
C CYS A 176 -8.63 -3.70 20.99
N ARG A 177 -8.40 -5.00 20.81
CA ARG A 177 -9.24 -6.03 21.41
C ARG A 177 -9.15 -6.01 22.94
N PHE A 178 -7.96 -5.90 23.51
CA PHE A 178 -7.73 -5.79 24.95
C PHE A 178 -8.46 -4.60 25.56
N LEU A 179 -8.43 -3.44 24.87
CA LEU A 179 -9.09 -2.19 25.28
C LEU A 179 -10.57 -2.14 24.94
N LYS A 180 -11.10 -3.12 24.18
CA LYS A 180 -12.46 -3.10 23.61
C LYS A 180 -12.73 -1.87 22.72
N VAL A 181 -11.71 -1.36 22.03
CA VAL A 181 -11.80 -0.22 21.12
C VAL A 181 -11.99 -0.70 19.69
N ASN A 182 -12.77 0.05 18.91
CA ASN A 182 -13.00 -0.25 17.50
C ASN A 182 -11.68 -0.15 16.72
N VAL A 183 -11.23 -1.27 16.15
CA VAL A 183 -9.97 -1.36 15.38
C VAL A 183 -9.99 -0.49 14.12
N TYR A 184 -11.15 -0.29 13.52
CA TYR A 184 -11.31 0.56 12.32
C TYR A 184 -10.94 2.03 12.59
N SER A 185 -11.10 2.51 13.82
CA SER A 185 -10.71 3.87 14.21
C SER A 185 -9.21 4.14 14.13
N LYS A 186 -8.40 3.07 14.07
CA LYS A 186 -6.94 3.15 13.94
C LYS A 186 -6.44 3.01 12.49
N ALA A 187 -7.33 2.76 11.54
CA ALA A 187 -7.00 2.74 10.12
C ALA A 187 -7.00 4.16 9.55
N SER A 188 -6.08 4.44 8.62
CA SER A 188 -6.09 5.71 7.88
C SER A 188 -7.38 5.87 7.09
N ARG A 189 -7.89 7.10 7.01
CA ARG A 189 -9.06 7.46 6.21
C ARG A 189 -8.96 7.01 4.75
N TYR A 190 -7.73 6.92 4.20
CA TYR A 190 -7.50 6.50 2.81
C TYR A 190 -7.87 5.04 2.53
N TYR A 191 -8.10 4.24 3.56
CA TYR A 191 -8.64 2.88 3.40
C TYR A 191 -10.16 2.82 3.47
N THR A 192 -10.84 3.92 3.86
CA THR A 192 -12.28 3.90 4.09
C THR A 192 -13.07 3.90 2.78
N ARG A 193 -14.24 3.25 2.82
CA ARG A 193 -15.24 3.30 1.76
C ARG A 193 -15.60 4.74 1.39
N LYS A 194 -15.75 5.61 2.40
CA LYS A 194 -16.09 7.03 2.18
C LYS A 194 -15.07 7.71 1.26
N THR A 195 -13.79 7.63 1.61
CA THR A 195 -12.73 8.23 0.78
C THR A 195 -12.68 7.61 -0.62
N TRP A 196 -12.99 6.32 -0.74
CA TRP A 196 -13.09 5.67 -2.04
C TRP A 196 -14.24 6.22 -2.88
N MET A 197 -15.45 6.38 -2.29
CA MET A 197 -16.59 7.00 -2.95
C MET A 197 -16.28 8.45 -3.35
N ASP A 198 -15.72 9.24 -2.43
CA ASP A 198 -15.37 10.64 -2.69
C ASP A 198 -14.35 10.78 -3.83
N ALA A 199 -13.38 9.84 -3.95
CA ALA A 199 -12.37 9.86 -5.00
C ALA A 199 -12.93 9.59 -6.42
N TYR A 200 -14.09 8.97 -6.53
CA TYR A 200 -14.74 8.65 -7.81
C TYR A 200 -16.13 9.26 -7.93
N SER A 201 -16.42 10.32 -7.15
CA SER A 201 -17.72 11.01 -7.17
C SER A 201 -17.93 11.85 -8.41
N ASP A 202 -16.83 12.40 -8.98
CA ASP A 202 -16.91 13.26 -10.14
C ASP A 202 -17.15 12.45 -11.42
N SER A 203 -17.98 13.01 -12.32
CA SER A 203 -18.26 12.40 -13.61
C SER A 203 -17.21 12.82 -14.65
N ILE A 204 -16.64 11.84 -15.34
CA ILE A 204 -15.79 12.09 -16.51
C ILE A 204 -16.65 11.88 -17.74
N TYR A 205 -16.69 12.89 -18.61
CA TYR A 205 -17.50 12.85 -19.83
C TYR A 205 -16.64 12.40 -21.02
N PRO A 206 -17.19 11.59 -21.93
CA PRO A 206 -16.52 11.23 -23.18
C PRO A 206 -16.30 12.47 -24.06
N ILE A 207 -15.28 12.42 -24.93
CA ILE A 207 -15.08 13.47 -25.95
C ILE A 207 -16.26 13.46 -26.91
N GLN A 208 -16.75 14.63 -27.24
CA GLN A 208 -17.77 14.81 -28.28
C GLN A 208 -17.23 14.39 -29.66
N PRO A 209 -18.10 13.93 -30.57
CA PRO A 209 -17.73 13.65 -31.95
C PRO A 209 -17.05 14.87 -32.62
N HIS A 210 -16.07 14.63 -33.49
CA HIS A 210 -15.30 15.69 -34.19
C HIS A 210 -16.16 16.81 -34.81
N GLY A 211 -17.34 16.47 -35.34
CA GLY A 211 -18.26 17.46 -35.94
C GLY A 211 -18.92 18.43 -34.96
N MET A 212 -18.71 18.22 -33.65
CA MET A 212 -19.22 19.08 -32.57
C MET A 212 -18.09 19.86 -31.87
N TRP A 213 -16.87 19.80 -32.38
CA TRP A 213 -15.75 20.52 -31.78
C TRP A 213 -15.79 21.96 -32.24
N ASP A 214 -15.69 22.88 -31.29
CA ASP A 214 -15.50 24.28 -31.50
C ASP A 214 -14.01 24.53 -31.81
N ILE A 215 -13.66 24.65 -33.08
CA ILE A 215 -12.28 24.83 -33.51
C ILE A 215 -12.06 26.35 -33.59
N PRO A 216 -11.09 26.91 -32.81
CA PRO A 216 -10.74 28.34 -32.92
C PRO A 216 -10.34 28.69 -34.34
N GLU A 217 -10.76 29.88 -34.80
CA GLU A 217 -10.48 30.36 -36.17
C GLU A 217 -8.99 30.60 -36.47
N ASP A 218 -8.15 30.62 -35.41
CA ASP A 218 -6.72 30.95 -35.45
C ASP A 218 -5.80 29.71 -35.56
N VAL A 219 -6.35 28.50 -35.83
CA VAL A 219 -5.56 27.25 -35.91
C VAL A 219 -5.48 26.75 -37.35
#